data_4699f688fd23b87837a0969e2e88e179
#
_entry.id   4699f688fd23b87837a0969e2e88e179
#
_cell.length_a   1.000
_cell.length_b   1.000
_cell.length_c   1.000
_cell.angle_alpha   90.00
_cell.angle_beta   90.00
_cell.angle_gamma   90.00
#
_symmetry.space_group_name_H-M   'P 1'
#
loop_
_entity.id
_entity.type
_entity.pdbx_description
1 polymer ?
#
loop_
_entity_poly.entity_id
_entity_poly.type
_entity_poly.pdbx_seq_one_letter_code
_entity_poly.pdbx_strand_id
1 'polypeptide(L)'
;GRMGRRFESPAGKGTYLSLVLRVPVPASKALGVTVGAAVAVARAVQKLCGIELGIKWVNDLYYQGKKVCGILTEAGTSVESGLLEWLVVGIGLNLTTTPADWPEELARTAGSLFPGGPAPVGRAALAGAIARELLALCPAFDCLDEYRSRCFVPGHWVTVCTAAETYAARAIAIDDNGALLVEREGGRRAALQHGEVSIRPTKTE
;
A
#
# COMPACT_ATOMS: atom_id res chain seq x y z
N GLY A 1 9.01 -6.14 5.63
CA GLY A 1 8.65 -5.15 4.61
C GLY A 1 9.26 -5.51 3.25
N ARG A 2 8.82 -4.87 2.17
CA ARG A 2 9.35 -5.11 0.81
C ARG A 2 10.84 -4.77 0.74
N MET A 3 11.58 -5.47 -0.12
CA MET A 3 13.03 -5.27 -0.35
C MET A 3 13.87 -5.39 0.92
N GLY A 4 13.51 -6.32 1.84
CA GLY A 4 14.26 -6.58 3.06
C GLY A 4 14.12 -5.51 4.16
N ARG A 5 13.29 -4.48 3.98
CA ARG A 5 13.08 -3.45 5.00
C ARG A 5 12.28 -3.97 6.18
N ARG A 6 12.62 -3.52 7.37
CA ARG A 6 11.81 -3.75 8.57
C ARG A 6 10.63 -2.78 8.60
N PHE A 7 9.50 -3.25 9.10
CA PHE A 7 8.37 -2.40 9.48
C PHE A 7 8.39 -2.27 11.01
N GLU A 8 8.68 -1.07 11.49
CA GLU A 8 8.70 -0.81 12.93
C GLU A 8 7.27 -0.82 13.46
N SER A 9 7.04 -1.69 14.46
CA SER A 9 5.70 -1.97 14.98
C SER A 9 5.68 -1.90 16.52
N PRO A 10 5.72 -0.69 17.09
CA PRO A 10 5.71 -0.50 18.54
C PRO A 10 4.50 -1.17 19.19
N ALA A 11 4.74 -1.96 20.24
CA ALA A 11 3.70 -2.73 20.91
C ALA A 11 2.56 -1.82 21.41
N GLY A 12 1.32 -2.23 21.15
CA GLY A 12 0.15 -1.51 21.63
C GLY A 12 -0.24 -0.25 20.84
N LYS A 13 0.59 0.24 19.90
CA LYS A 13 0.41 1.53 19.23
C LYS A 13 -0.11 1.47 17.80
N GLY A 14 -0.34 0.28 17.26
CA GLY A 14 -0.85 0.07 15.92
C GLY A 14 -1.71 -1.18 15.78
N THR A 15 -2.32 -1.35 14.62
CA THR A 15 -3.00 -2.57 14.21
C THR A 15 -2.08 -3.31 13.24
N TYR A 16 -1.63 -4.50 13.65
CA TYR A 16 -0.77 -5.36 12.84
C TYR A 16 -1.48 -6.68 12.66
N LEU A 17 -1.75 -7.05 11.41
CA LEU A 17 -2.44 -8.31 11.12
C LEU A 17 -1.85 -8.97 9.87
N SER A 18 -1.97 -10.28 9.81
CA SER A 18 -1.70 -11.07 8.62
C SER A 18 -2.91 -11.93 8.33
N LEU A 19 -3.37 -11.90 7.08
CA LEU A 19 -4.47 -12.70 6.59
C LEU A 19 -3.91 -13.75 5.63
N VAL A 20 -4.21 -15.03 5.90
CA VAL A 20 -3.89 -16.13 4.99
C VAL A 20 -5.13 -16.46 4.19
N LEU A 21 -5.05 -16.32 2.88
CA LEU A 21 -6.17 -16.56 1.96
C LEU A 21 -5.83 -17.73 1.04
N ARG A 22 -6.79 -18.60 0.85
CA ARG A 22 -6.76 -19.67 -0.17
C ARG A 22 -7.92 -19.43 -1.11
N VAL A 23 -7.65 -18.67 -2.15
CA VAL A 23 -8.64 -18.26 -3.15
C VAL A 23 -8.09 -18.55 -4.54
N PRO A 24 -8.96 -18.95 -5.49
CA PRO A 24 -8.53 -19.30 -6.85
C PRO A 24 -8.22 -18.02 -7.66
N VAL A 25 -7.12 -17.34 -7.30
CA VAL A 25 -6.67 -16.13 -7.99
C VAL A 25 -5.58 -16.52 -8.99
N PRO A 26 -5.71 -16.17 -10.27
CA PRO A 26 -4.63 -16.32 -11.24
C PRO A 26 -3.37 -15.57 -10.82
N ALA A 27 -2.19 -16.15 -11.02
CA ALA A 27 -0.91 -15.52 -10.67
C ALA A 27 -0.75 -14.13 -11.34
N SER A 28 -1.31 -13.95 -12.54
CA SER A 28 -1.34 -12.67 -13.26
C SER A 28 -2.12 -11.57 -12.53
N LYS A 29 -2.99 -11.93 -11.58
CA LYS A 29 -3.80 -11.00 -10.76
C LYS A 29 -3.20 -10.74 -9.37
N ALA A 30 -2.01 -11.23 -9.07
CA ALA A 30 -1.36 -11.04 -7.76
C ALA A 30 -1.24 -9.57 -7.34
N LEU A 31 -1.00 -8.65 -8.28
CA LEU A 31 -0.95 -7.22 -8.03
C LEU A 31 -2.30 -6.68 -7.54
N GLY A 32 -3.41 -7.19 -8.10
CA GLY A 32 -4.77 -6.83 -7.70
C GLY A 32 -5.07 -7.12 -6.22
N VAL A 33 -4.43 -8.13 -5.65
CA VAL A 33 -4.55 -8.43 -4.20
C VAL A 33 -3.98 -7.28 -3.35
N THR A 34 -2.81 -6.76 -3.74
CA THR A 34 -2.20 -5.62 -3.03
C THR A 34 -3.04 -4.35 -3.19
N VAL A 35 -3.56 -4.11 -4.39
CA VAL A 35 -4.50 -3.03 -4.71
C VAL A 35 -5.75 -3.13 -3.84
N GLY A 36 -6.37 -4.33 -3.79
CA GLY A 36 -7.55 -4.59 -2.96
C GLY A 36 -7.29 -4.42 -1.47
N ALA A 37 -6.13 -4.86 -0.99
CA ALA A 37 -5.74 -4.67 0.40
C ALA A 37 -5.60 -3.17 0.77
N ALA A 38 -5.03 -2.35 -0.12
CA ALA A 38 -4.94 -0.91 0.10
C ALA A 38 -6.33 -0.25 0.18
N VAL A 39 -7.23 -0.61 -0.73
CA VAL A 39 -8.63 -0.13 -0.70
C VAL A 39 -9.36 -0.61 0.54
N ALA A 40 -9.19 -1.88 0.96
CA ALA A 40 -9.81 -2.42 2.16
C ALA A 40 -9.40 -1.66 3.42
N VAL A 41 -8.11 -1.33 3.57
CA VAL A 41 -7.62 -0.50 4.68
C VAL A 41 -8.24 0.90 4.62
N ALA A 42 -8.23 1.53 3.44
CA ALA A 42 -8.78 2.88 3.27
C ALA A 42 -10.27 2.94 3.63
N ARG A 43 -11.08 1.97 3.17
CA ARG A 43 -12.51 1.84 3.51
C ARG A 43 -12.74 1.65 5.01
N ALA A 44 -11.99 0.73 5.63
CA ALA A 44 -12.13 0.43 7.05
C ALA A 44 -11.81 1.66 7.93
N VAL A 45 -10.73 2.38 7.59
CA VAL A 45 -10.34 3.62 8.29
C VAL A 45 -11.37 4.71 8.08
N GLN A 46 -11.86 4.90 6.87
CA GLN A 46 -12.90 5.89 6.58
C GLN A 46 -14.20 5.60 7.34
N LYS A 47 -14.67 4.34 7.36
CA LYS A 47 -15.90 3.92 8.05
C LYS A 47 -15.82 4.09 9.57
N LEU A 48 -14.68 3.76 10.17
CA LEU A 48 -14.56 3.70 11.63
C LEU A 48 -13.95 4.96 12.25
N CYS A 49 -13.15 5.70 11.47
CA CYS A 49 -12.40 6.86 11.97
C CYS A 49 -12.77 8.17 11.27
N GLY A 50 -13.54 8.13 10.17
CA GLY A 50 -13.87 9.32 9.38
C GLY A 50 -12.66 9.92 8.63
N ILE A 51 -11.56 9.17 8.51
CA ILE A 51 -10.29 9.63 7.90
C ILE A 51 -10.17 9.10 6.49
N GLU A 52 -9.91 9.98 5.53
CA GLU A 52 -9.56 9.63 4.17
C GLU A 52 -8.06 9.43 4.03
N LEU A 53 -7.67 8.28 3.45
CA LEU A 53 -6.28 7.93 3.20
C LEU A 53 -5.96 8.06 1.71
N GLY A 54 -4.81 8.67 1.42
CA GLY A 54 -4.19 8.63 0.11
C GLY A 54 -3.35 7.36 -0.07
N ILE A 55 -3.27 6.86 -1.30
CA ILE A 55 -2.46 5.70 -1.64
C ILE A 55 -1.23 6.13 -2.43
N LYS A 56 -0.06 5.75 -1.94
CA LYS A 56 1.18 5.79 -2.70
C LYS A 56 1.39 4.41 -3.32
N TRP A 57 1.40 4.35 -4.65
CA TRP A 57 1.60 3.10 -5.39
C TRP A 57 2.79 2.30 -4.85
N VAL A 58 2.63 1.03 -4.53
CA VAL A 58 1.41 0.23 -4.73
C VAL A 58 0.74 -0.09 -3.39
N ASN A 59 1.46 -0.01 -2.27
CA ASN A 59 1.18 -0.70 -1.02
C ASN A 59 1.29 0.19 0.23
N ASP A 60 1.50 1.49 0.07
CA ASP A 60 1.67 2.42 1.19
C ASP A 60 0.49 3.39 1.28
N LEU A 61 -0.09 3.56 2.47
CA LEU A 61 -1.15 4.54 2.69
C LEU A 61 -0.62 5.71 3.50
N TYR A 62 -1.11 6.87 3.13
CA TYR A 62 -0.67 8.16 3.65
C TYR A 62 -1.82 8.94 4.26
N TYR A 63 -1.51 9.65 5.33
CA TYR A 63 -2.37 10.64 5.97
C TYR A 63 -1.55 11.86 6.34
N GLN A 64 -2.01 13.06 5.98
CA GLN A 64 -1.31 14.33 6.23
C GLN A 64 0.17 14.31 5.78
N GLY A 65 0.41 13.77 4.58
CA GLY A 65 1.75 13.72 3.99
C GLY A 65 2.72 12.67 4.59
N LYS A 66 2.28 11.89 5.58
CA LYS A 66 3.10 10.85 6.23
C LYS A 66 2.55 9.45 5.97
N LYS A 67 3.44 8.48 5.86
CA LYS A 67 3.08 7.08 5.72
C LYS A 67 2.51 6.55 7.04
N VAL A 68 1.26 6.14 7.03
CA VAL A 68 0.55 5.58 8.20
C VAL A 68 0.33 4.09 8.11
N CYS A 69 0.38 3.51 6.88
CA CYS A 69 0.20 2.08 6.69
C CYS A 69 1.14 1.54 5.61
N GLY A 70 1.62 0.33 5.82
CA GLY A 70 2.33 -0.48 4.83
C GLY A 70 1.68 -1.83 4.67
N ILE A 71 1.64 -2.33 3.43
CA ILE A 71 1.07 -3.64 3.08
C ILE A 71 2.16 -4.49 2.46
N LEU A 72 2.21 -5.77 2.81
CA LEU A 72 3.07 -6.77 2.20
C LEU A 72 2.19 -7.94 1.76
N THR A 73 2.21 -8.24 0.47
CA THR A 73 1.53 -9.42 -0.09
C THR A 73 2.59 -10.42 -0.53
N GLU A 74 2.49 -11.65 -0.03
CA GLU A 74 3.32 -12.78 -0.40
C GLU A 74 2.40 -13.89 -0.92
N ALA A 75 2.85 -14.63 -1.91
CA ALA A 75 2.05 -15.67 -2.56
C ALA A 75 2.92 -16.86 -2.98
N GLY A 76 2.35 -18.04 -2.90
CA GLY A 76 2.85 -19.22 -3.58
C GLY A 76 2.01 -19.52 -4.81
N THR A 77 2.66 -19.93 -5.89
CA THR A 77 2.02 -20.29 -7.16
C THR A 77 2.16 -21.77 -7.45
N SER A 78 1.08 -22.40 -7.90
CA SER A 78 1.15 -23.72 -8.52
C SER A 78 1.61 -23.57 -9.96
N VAL A 79 2.68 -24.26 -10.32
CA VAL A 79 3.20 -24.30 -11.70
C VAL A 79 2.21 -25.01 -12.63
N GLU A 80 1.47 -25.99 -12.10
CA GLU A 80 0.54 -26.82 -12.89
C GLU A 80 -0.75 -26.06 -13.25
N SER A 81 -1.32 -25.34 -12.29
CA SER A 81 -2.62 -24.66 -12.49
C SER A 81 -2.50 -23.19 -12.90
N GLY A 82 -1.33 -22.55 -12.71
CA GLY A 82 -1.15 -21.11 -12.90
C GLY A 82 -1.90 -20.25 -11.88
N LEU A 83 -2.49 -20.90 -10.84
CA LEU A 83 -3.20 -20.22 -9.75
C LEU A 83 -2.30 -19.98 -8.55
N LEU A 84 -2.66 -19.01 -7.74
CA LEU A 84 -2.06 -18.82 -6.43
C LEU A 84 -2.58 -19.91 -5.48
N GLU A 85 -1.68 -20.66 -4.86
CA GLU A 85 -2.03 -21.71 -3.89
C GLU A 85 -2.39 -21.09 -2.54
N TRP A 86 -1.69 -20.05 -2.18
CA TRP A 86 -1.91 -19.28 -0.96
C TRP A 86 -1.46 -17.84 -1.14
N LEU A 87 -2.07 -16.98 -0.37
CA LEU A 87 -1.74 -15.57 -0.26
C LEU A 87 -1.60 -15.22 1.22
N VAL A 88 -0.57 -14.47 1.57
CA VAL A 88 -0.44 -13.85 2.89
C VAL A 88 -0.44 -12.34 2.69
N VAL A 89 -1.41 -11.67 3.27
CA VAL A 89 -1.53 -10.21 3.24
C VAL A 89 -1.21 -9.67 4.62
N GLY A 90 0.02 -9.16 4.78
CA GLY A 90 0.47 -8.47 5.99
C GLY A 90 0.12 -6.99 5.92
N ILE A 91 -0.53 -6.47 6.94
CA ILE A 91 -0.96 -5.07 7.05
C ILE A 91 -0.47 -4.48 8.36
N GLY A 92 0.32 -3.41 8.28
CA GLY A 92 0.73 -2.62 9.44
C GLY A 92 0.17 -1.22 9.35
N LEU A 93 -0.72 -0.85 10.29
CA LEU A 93 -1.35 0.46 10.38
C LEU A 93 -1.00 1.12 11.71
N ASN A 94 -0.34 2.26 11.65
CA ASN A 94 0.06 3.04 12.82
C ASN A 94 -1.14 3.84 13.34
N LEU A 95 -1.51 3.65 14.62
CA LEU A 95 -2.66 4.33 15.21
C LEU A 95 -2.26 5.51 16.09
N THR A 96 -1.46 5.25 17.12
CA THR A 96 -1.15 6.24 18.17
C THR A 96 0.35 6.48 18.34
N THR A 97 1.16 5.94 17.45
CA THR A 97 2.61 6.10 17.42
C THR A 97 2.98 7.59 17.30
N THR A 98 3.99 8.00 18.05
CA THR A 98 4.55 9.36 17.99
C THR A 98 5.95 9.34 17.37
N PRO A 99 6.53 10.46 16.96
CA PRO A 99 7.90 10.50 16.46
C PRO A 99 8.93 9.88 17.39
N ALA A 100 8.71 9.97 18.72
CA ALA A 100 9.59 9.39 19.73
C ALA A 100 9.60 7.85 19.78
N ASP A 101 8.63 7.21 19.17
CA ASP A 101 8.51 5.75 19.13
C ASP A 101 9.25 5.13 17.94
N TRP A 102 9.83 5.94 17.05
CA TRP A 102 10.55 5.49 15.88
C TRP A 102 12.02 5.91 15.88
N PRO A 103 12.88 5.19 15.18
CA PRO A 103 14.20 5.68 14.82
C PRO A 103 14.09 7.05 14.09
N GLU A 104 15.07 7.92 14.30
CA GLU A 104 15.06 9.29 13.77
C GLU A 104 14.79 9.38 12.26
N GLU A 105 15.35 8.44 11.51
CA GLU A 105 15.17 8.34 10.05
C GLU A 105 13.69 8.13 9.65
N LEU A 106 12.93 7.36 10.46
CA LEU A 106 11.51 7.09 10.20
C LEU A 106 10.60 8.21 10.74
N ALA A 107 10.98 8.87 11.83
CA ALA A 107 10.19 9.94 12.44
C ALA A 107 9.84 11.09 11.46
N ARG A 108 10.67 11.27 10.41
CA ARG A 108 10.45 12.28 9.37
C ARG A 108 9.38 11.87 8.35
N THR A 109 9.23 10.58 8.06
CA THR A 109 8.40 10.07 6.97
C THR A 109 7.21 9.22 7.43
N ALA A 110 7.33 8.57 8.59
CA ALA A 110 6.26 7.81 9.20
C ALA A 110 5.28 8.71 9.97
N GLY A 111 4.02 8.30 10.01
CA GLY A 111 2.96 8.94 10.75
C GLY A 111 2.02 7.91 11.38
N SER A 112 1.05 8.39 12.11
CA SER A 112 -0.06 7.60 12.65
C SER A 112 -1.37 8.38 12.55
N LEU A 113 -2.50 7.68 12.68
CA LEU A 113 -3.81 8.31 12.53
C LEU A 113 -4.13 9.27 13.70
N PHE A 114 -3.70 8.93 14.91
CA PHE A 114 -4.00 9.66 16.16
C PHE A 114 -2.72 9.78 17.01
N PRO A 115 -1.70 10.54 16.58
CA PRO A 115 -0.40 10.57 17.24
C PRO A 115 -0.51 11.00 18.71
N GLY A 116 -0.09 10.13 19.63
CA GLY A 116 -0.08 10.39 21.08
C GLY A 116 -1.42 10.46 21.75
N GLY A 117 -2.52 10.40 21.01
CA GLY A 117 -3.89 10.48 21.56
C GLY A 117 -4.57 9.11 21.65
N PRO A 118 -5.73 9.05 22.29
CA PRO A 118 -6.57 7.86 22.22
C PRO A 118 -7.16 7.71 20.80
N ALA A 119 -7.11 6.49 20.26
CA ALA A 119 -7.83 6.19 19.02
C ALA A 119 -9.34 6.02 19.34
N PRO A 120 -10.26 6.56 18.50
CA PRO A 120 -11.71 6.45 18.72
C PRO A 120 -12.21 5.01 18.53
N VAL A 121 -11.38 4.11 18.03
CA VAL A 121 -11.69 2.72 17.72
C VAL A 121 -10.61 1.78 18.25
N GLY A 122 -11.05 0.65 18.78
CA GLY A 122 -10.12 -0.40 19.25
C GLY A 122 -9.39 -1.10 18.09
N ARG A 123 -8.13 -1.48 18.31
CA ARG A 123 -7.27 -2.17 17.33
C ARG A 123 -7.92 -3.43 16.75
N ALA A 124 -8.60 -4.23 17.58
CA ALA A 124 -9.28 -5.45 17.15
C ALA A 124 -10.47 -5.14 16.24
N ALA A 125 -11.26 -4.12 16.55
CA ALA A 125 -12.38 -3.70 15.71
C ALA A 125 -11.89 -3.23 14.34
N LEU A 126 -10.79 -2.48 14.30
CA LEU A 126 -10.18 -2.04 13.04
C LEU A 126 -9.60 -3.21 12.24
N ALA A 127 -8.92 -4.15 12.88
CA ALA A 127 -8.44 -5.37 12.24
C ALA A 127 -9.59 -6.18 11.62
N GLY A 128 -10.68 -6.36 12.37
CA GLY A 128 -11.86 -7.05 11.89
C GLY A 128 -12.58 -6.32 10.74
N ALA A 129 -12.59 -5.00 10.75
CA ALA A 129 -13.14 -4.20 9.65
C ALA A 129 -12.28 -4.34 8.38
N ILE A 130 -10.96 -4.24 8.50
CA ILE A 130 -10.02 -4.43 7.39
C ILE A 130 -10.19 -5.84 6.80
N ALA A 131 -10.25 -6.86 7.64
CA ALA A 131 -10.44 -8.23 7.18
C ALA A 131 -11.75 -8.40 6.41
N ARG A 132 -12.87 -7.86 6.91
CA ARG A 132 -14.17 -7.89 6.22
C ARG A 132 -14.14 -7.17 4.87
N GLU A 133 -13.56 -5.98 4.80
CA GLU A 133 -13.43 -5.25 3.53
C GLU A 133 -12.58 -6.03 2.52
N LEU A 134 -11.48 -6.64 2.96
CA LEU A 134 -10.62 -7.43 2.07
C LEU A 134 -11.34 -8.69 1.57
N LEU A 135 -12.01 -9.42 2.47
CA LEU A 135 -12.77 -10.62 2.10
C LEU A 135 -13.93 -10.31 1.16
N ALA A 136 -14.58 -9.16 1.32
CA ALA A 136 -15.65 -8.72 0.43
C ALA A 136 -15.15 -8.42 -1.00
N LEU A 137 -13.88 -8.09 -1.17
CA LEU A 137 -13.25 -7.89 -2.48
C LEU A 137 -12.77 -9.19 -3.12
N CYS A 138 -12.58 -10.26 -2.33
CA CYS A 138 -12.12 -11.55 -2.84
C CYS A 138 -13.23 -12.32 -3.59
N PRO A 139 -12.88 -13.09 -4.62
CA PRO A 139 -11.57 -13.20 -5.27
C PRO A 139 -11.37 -12.21 -6.42
N ALA A 140 -12.39 -11.43 -6.77
CA ALA A 140 -12.37 -10.56 -7.97
C ALA A 140 -11.42 -9.36 -7.82
N PHE A 141 -11.32 -8.78 -6.61
CA PHE A 141 -10.58 -7.54 -6.32
C PHE A 141 -10.96 -6.38 -7.25
N ASP A 142 -12.28 -6.28 -7.56
CA ASP A 142 -12.83 -5.25 -8.43
C ASP A 142 -13.00 -3.92 -7.66
N CYS A 143 -11.89 -3.19 -7.54
CA CYS A 143 -11.84 -1.93 -6.80
C CYS A 143 -10.81 -0.95 -7.41
N LEU A 144 -10.44 -1.16 -8.67
CA LEU A 144 -9.36 -0.42 -9.31
C LEU A 144 -9.68 1.07 -9.47
N ASP A 145 -10.93 1.42 -9.77
CA ASP A 145 -11.32 2.82 -9.91
C ASP A 145 -11.25 3.57 -8.58
N GLU A 146 -11.64 2.93 -7.49
CA GLU A 146 -11.46 3.51 -6.15
C GLU A 146 -9.97 3.63 -5.79
N TYR A 147 -9.16 2.62 -6.14
CA TYR A 147 -7.70 2.71 -5.95
C TYR A 147 -7.11 3.89 -6.73
N ARG A 148 -7.50 4.06 -8.00
CA ARG A 148 -7.08 5.17 -8.85
C ARG A 148 -7.45 6.52 -8.25
N SER A 149 -8.67 6.66 -7.76
CA SER A 149 -9.15 7.93 -7.16
C SER A 149 -8.38 8.32 -5.90
N ARG A 150 -7.85 7.34 -5.16
CA ARG A 150 -7.05 7.56 -3.94
C ARG A 150 -5.55 7.65 -4.20
N CYS A 151 -5.10 7.18 -5.38
CA CYS A 151 -3.67 7.13 -5.71
C CYS A 151 -3.15 8.50 -6.14
N PHE A 152 -2.29 9.10 -5.33
CA PHE A 152 -1.76 10.44 -5.58
C PHE A 152 -0.43 10.45 -6.37
N VAL A 153 0.08 9.31 -6.82
CA VAL A 153 1.35 9.21 -7.56
C VAL A 153 1.26 9.69 -9.01
N PRO A 154 0.19 9.39 -9.78
CA PRO A 154 0.05 9.88 -11.15
C PRO A 154 0.12 11.41 -11.24
N GLY A 155 0.72 11.90 -12.31
CA GLY A 155 0.94 13.33 -12.54
C GLY A 155 2.28 13.89 -12.01
N HIS A 156 2.97 13.13 -11.15
CA HIS A 156 4.22 13.57 -10.54
C HIS A 156 5.45 12.99 -11.23
N TRP A 157 6.57 13.72 -11.15
CA TRP A 157 7.90 13.17 -11.39
C TRP A 157 8.29 12.27 -10.22
N VAL A 158 8.78 11.08 -10.54
CA VAL A 158 9.17 10.06 -9.55
C VAL A 158 10.57 9.57 -9.81
N THR A 159 11.24 9.14 -8.75
CA THR A 159 12.40 8.26 -8.86
C THR A 159 11.88 6.83 -8.76
N VAL A 160 12.11 6.05 -9.78
CA VAL A 160 11.77 4.62 -9.85
C VAL A 160 13.00 3.83 -9.45
N CYS A 161 12.85 2.95 -8.44
CA CYS A 161 13.88 2.00 -8.02
C CYS A 161 13.40 0.59 -8.30
N THR A 162 14.10 -0.11 -9.19
CA THR A 162 13.90 -1.53 -9.48
C THR A 162 15.12 -2.32 -9.05
N ALA A 163 15.08 -3.65 -9.14
CA ALA A 163 16.24 -4.48 -8.89
C ALA A 163 17.39 -4.24 -9.91
N ALA A 164 17.05 -3.79 -11.12
CA ALA A 164 18.01 -3.59 -12.21
C ALA A 164 18.60 -2.18 -12.23
N GLU A 165 17.78 -1.15 -11.96
CA GLU A 165 18.19 0.23 -12.15
C GLU A 165 17.37 1.22 -11.31
N THR A 166 17.92 2.42 -11.14
CA THR A 166 17.22 3.58 -10.57
C THR A 166 17.20 4.71 -11.59
N TYR A 167 16.01 5.27 -11.88
CA TYR A 167 15.84 6.32 -12.89
C TYR A 167 14.71 7.28 -12.56
N ALA A 168 14.73 8.43 -13.24
CA ALA A 168 13.64 9.40 -13.20
C ALA A 168 12.60 9.09 -14.26
N ALA A 169 11.32 9.26 -13.91
CA ALA A 169 10.21 9.16 -14.85
C ALA A 169 9.02 10.00 -14.39
N ARG A 170 8.14 10.34 -15.31
CA ARG A 170 6.82 10.89 -14.97
C ARG A 170 5.84 9.74 -14.76
N ALA A 171 5.17 9.72 -13.63
CA ALA A 171 4.07 8.79 -13.38
C ALA A 171 2.84 9.27 -14.17
N ILE A 172 2.29 8.42 -15.04
CA ILE A 172 1.21 8.80 -15.95
C ILE A 172 -0.15 8.37 -15.41
N ALA A 173 -0.31 7.08 -15.13
CA ALA A 173 -1.59 6.51 -14.72
C ALA A 173 -1.37 5.14 -14.02
N ILE A 174 -2.45 4.61 -13.47
CA ILE A 174 -2.55 3.20 -13.07
C ILE A 174 -3.33 2.48 -14.18
N ASP A 175 -2.74 1.45 -14.76
CA ASP A 175 -3.39 0.65 -15.83
C ASP A 175 -4.47 -0.30 -15.27
N ASP A 176 -5.12 -1.06 -16.16
CA ASP A 176 -6.23 -1.97 -15.80
C ASP A 176 -5.76 -3.23 -15.03
N ASN A 177 -4.45 -3.44 -14.89
CA ASN A 177 -3.87 -4.48 -14.06
C ASN A 177 -3.32 -3.96 -12.73
N GLY A 178 -3.46 -2.65 -12.45
CA GLY A 178 -2.90 -2.00 -11.25
C GLY A 178 -1.43 -1.61 -11.35
N ALA A 179 -0.80 -1.77 -12.53
CA ALA A 179 0.57 -1.36 -12.74
C ALA A 179 0.67 0.18 -12.90
N LEU A 180 1.79 0.75 -12.45
CA LEU A 180 2.07 2.17 -12.63
C LEU A 180 2.70 2.40 -14.01
N LEU A 181 2.01 3.11 -14.87
CA LEU A 181 2.55 3.58 -16.13
C LEU A 181 3.47 4.76 -15.89
N VAL A 182 4.70 4.66 -16.35
CA VAL A 182 5.70 5.73 -16.26
C VAL A 182 6.28 6.06 -17.63
N GLU A 183 6.68 7.32 -17.81
CA GLU A 183 7.32 7.82 -19.02
C GLU A 183 8.66 8.47 -18.65
N ARG A 184 9.74 7.98 -19.25
CA ARG A 184 11.09 8.54 -19.11
C ARG A 184 11.25 9.77 -20.01
N GLU A 185 12.28 10.57 -19.74
CA GLU A 185 12.76 11.55 -20.72
C GLU A 185 13.02 10.86 -22.05
N GLY A 186 12.56 11.47 -23.16
CA GLY A 186 12.58 10.86 -24.48
C GLY A 186 11.35 10.03 -24.85
N GLY A 187 10.30 10.02 -24.01
CA GLY A 187 8.98 9.44 -24.33
C GLY A 187 8.88 7.92 -24.19
N ARG A 188 9.91 7.25 -23.69
CA ARG A 188 9.86 5.80 -23.47
C ARG A 188 8.97 5.46 -22.29
N ARG A 189 7.92 4.67 -22.55
CA ARG A 189 6.94 4.22 -21.54
C ARG A 189 7.24 2.83 -21.01
N ALA A 190 6.90 2.60 -19.76
CA ALA A 190 6.97 1.30 -19.09
C ALA A 190 5.80 1.14 -18.12
N ALA A 191 5.33 -0.10 -17.93
CA ALA A 191 4.36 -0.49 -16.91
C ALA A 191 5.12 -1.19 -15.77
N LEU A 192 5.09 -0.60 -14.59
CA LEU A 192 5.73 -1.15 -13.40
C LEU A 192 4.73 -2.03 -12.65
N GLN A 193 5.04 -3.32 -12.51
CA GLN A 193 4.26 -4.25 -11.69
C GLN A 193 4.84 -4.40 -10.28
N HIS A 194 6.12 -4.05 -10.11
CA HIS A 194 6.87 -4.10 -8.86
C HIS A 194 7.94 -3.00 -8.83
N GLY A 195 8.56 -2.81 -7.70
CA GLY A 195 9.55 -1.76 -7.48
C GLY A 195 9.06 -0.73 -6.45
N GLU A 196 9.83 0.30 -6.27
CA GLU A 196 9.52 1.42 -5.38
C GLU A 196 9.54 2.72 -6.17
N VAL A 197 8.63 3.62 -5.85
CA VAL A 197 8.62 4.97 -6.41
C VAL A 197 8.71 6.00 -5.29
N SER A 198 9.50 7.05 -5.52
CA SER A 198 9.57 8.21 -4.64
C SER A 198 9.23 9.46 -5.44
N ILE A 199 8.23 10.21 -4.95
CA ILE A 199 7.84 11.48 -5.58
C ILE A 199 9.00 12.46 -5.40
N ARG A 200 9.42 13.09 -6.48
CA ARG A 200 10.44 14.14 -6.45
C ARG A 200 9.82 15.46 -6.01
N PRO A 201 10.51 16.23 -5.17
CA PRO A 201 10.11 17.59 -4.91
C PRO A 201 10.02 18.35 -6.25
N THR A 202 8.94 19.09 -6.46
CA THR A 202 8.87 20.03 -7.56
C THR A 202 10.02 21.03 -7.36
N LYS A 203 10.94 21.18 -8.32
CA LYS A 203 11.85 22.30 -8.30
C LYS A 203 10.97 23.54 -8.38
N THR A 204 10.87 24.28 -7.30
CA THR A 204 10.36 25.66 -7.36
C THR A 204 11.39 26.42 -8.18
N GLU A 205 10.99 26.86 -9.37
CA GLU A 205 11.75 27.85 -10.14
C GLU A 205 11.84 29.16 -9.40
#